data_c5afcd88f9efd66a878eab1fa9f2e1ef
#
_entry.id   c5afcd88f9efd66a878eab1fa9f2e1ef
#
_cell.length_a   1.000
_cell.length_b   1.000
_cell.length_c   1.000
_cell.angle_alpha   90.00
_cell.angle_beta   90.00
_cell.angle_gamma   90.00
#
_symmetry.space_group_name_H-M   'P 1'
#
loop_
_entity.id
_entity.type
_entity.pdbx_description
1 polymer ?
#
loop_
_entity_poly.entity_id
_entity_poly.type
_entity_poly.pdbx_seq_one_letter_code
_entity_poly.pdbx_strand_id
1 'polypeptide(L)'
;HQNFGFIVEVDPKTMKATQKMIQMGRYYHEDIEFMDDRKTVYLSDDYEPAIFYKFVADVADDYSQGQLYAYKQSKDGTAGDWLEMPMDTASLLNPRDIAIDNGATMLMRHEWFARVGNKIYIAETGHDSTDWSERVAQGGVPAKHLRDDHYKGDGVYTDYYGRVLVFDTETNKMAVHLDGGVSSDGKNVLSNPDCISTVNLAGTDYLIIHEDINGNDYGRVSATAYKKNHWYNELYFLDLSIENPTVDDAVLFAVTPMGAEFTGGLFTPDGKSLFLNIQHPFYGNGKPYN
;
A
#
# COMPACT_ATOMS: atom_id res chain seq x y z
N HIS A 1 15.92 -14.25 8.68
CA HIS A 1 15.33 -15.02 9.79
C HIS A 1 14.07 -15.76 9.34
N GLN A 2 14.16 -17.10 9.16
CA GLN A 2 13.09 -17.97 8.62
C GLN A 2 11.79 -18.01 9.46
N ASN A 3 11.77 -17.41 10.65
CA ASN A 3 10.63 -17.45 11.57
C ASN A 3 9.74 -16.20 11.54
N PHE A 4 10.11 -15.16 10.81
CA PHE A 4 9.42 -13.88 10.74
C PHE A 4 8.94 -13.57 9.32
N GLY A 5 8.07 -12.58 9.16
CA GLY A 5 7.53 -12.14 7.88
C GLY A 5 6.39 -13.04 7.36
N PHE A 6 5.61 -13.61 8.28
CA PHE A 6 4.39 -14.34 7.96
C PHE A 6 3.20 -13.72 8.69
N ILE A 7 2.02 -13.80 8.11
CA ILE A 7 0.78 -13.48 8.79
C ILE A 7 0.53 -14.47 9.92
N VAL A 8 0.02 -13.98 11.03
CA VAL A 8 -0.33 -14.78 12.21
C VAL A 8 -1.78 -14.50 12.58
N GLU A 9 -2.58 -15.55 12.64
CA GLU A 9 -3.93 -15.48 13.18
C GLU A 9 -3.89 -15.39 14.71
N VAL A 10 -4.68 -14.49 15.28
CA VAL A 10 -4.81 -14.30 16.73
C VAL A 10 -6.27 -14.39 17.12
N ASP A 11 -6.60 -15.25 18.08
CA ASP A 11 -7.94 -15.29 18.68
C ASP A 11 -8.14 -14.05 19.57
N PRO A 12 -9.07 -13.13 19.24
CA PRO A 12 -9.27 -11.90 19.99
C PRO A 12 -9.83 -12.13 21.40
N LYS A 13 -10.44 -13.28 21.67
CA LYS A 13 -10.98 -13.62 23.01
C LYS A 13 -9.90 -14.08 23.97
N THR A 14 -8.96 -14.86 23.47
CA THR A 14 -7.88 -15.42 24.29
C THR A 14 -6.58 -14.63 24.15
N MET A 15 -6.47 -13.72 23.18
CA MET A 15 -5.28 -12.96 22.84
C MET A 15 -4.06 -13.86 22.55
N LYS A 16 -4.31 -15.04 21.98
CA LYS A 16 -3.27 -16.00 21.64
C LYS A 16 -3.20 -16.20 20.14
N ALA A 17 -1.97 -16.32 19.64
CA ALA A 17 -1.74 -16.78 18.28
C ALA A 17 -2.27 -18.22 18.14
N THR A 18 -3.10 -18.44 17.13
CA THR A 18 -3.69 -19.74 16.83
C THR A 18 -2.94 -20.43 15.70
N GLN A 19 -2.54 -19.66 14.69
CA GLN A 19 -1.90 -20.20 13.50
C GLN A 19 -0.96 -19.20 12.85
N LYS A 20 0.09 -19.70 12.22
CA LYS A 20 0.95 -18.98 11.29
C LYS A 20 0.56 -19.38 9.86
N MET A 21 0.19 -18.41 9.03
CA MET A 21 -0.29 -18.59 7.66
C MET A 21 0.91 -18.73 6.69
N ILE A 22 1.60 -19.87 6.73
CA ILE A 22 2.80 -20.12 5.91
C ILE A 22 2.45 -20.10 4.41
N GLN A 23 1.26 -20.54 4.05
CA GLN A 23 0.78 -20.65 2.68
C GLN A 23 0.60 -19.28 1.99
N MET A 24 0.49 -18.21 2.76
CA MET A 24 0.46 -16.84 2.25
C MET A 24 1.84 -16.27 1.92
N GLY A 25 2.91 -17.06 2.16
CA GLY A 25 4.28 -16.66 1.87
C GLY A 25 4.92 -15.79 2.95
N ARG A 26 6.25 -15.60 2.80
CA ARG A 26 7.06 -14.79 3.71
C ARG A 26 7.59 -13.55 3.00
N TYR A 27 7.07 -12.39 3.36
CA TYR A 27 7.52 -11.08 2.87
C TYR A 27 7.15 -9.98 3.87
N TYR A 28 7.22 -8.72 3.49
CA TYR A 28 6.86 -7.58 4.32
C TYR A 28 5.35 -7.33 4.19
N HIS A 29 4.55 -8.21 4.83
CA HIS A 29 3.11 -8.03 4.87
C HIS A 29 2.76 -6.72 5.58
N GLU A 30 1.97 -5.89 4.94
CA GLU A 30 1.51 -4.63 5.50
C GLU A 30 0.01 -4.68 5.77
N ASP A 31 -0.79 -5.01 4.76
CA ASP A 31 -2.24 -5.11 4.92
C ASP A 31 -2.83 -6.34 4.23
N ILE A 32 -4.07 -6.66 4.57
CA ILE A 32 -4.81 -7.82 4.12
C ILE A 32 -6.28 -7.49 3.91
N GLU A 33 -6.80 -7.69 2.68
CA GLU A 33 -8.21 -7.49 2.36
C GLU A 33 -8.92 -8.83 2.11
N PHE A 34 -9.91 -9.14 2.95
CA PHE A 34 -10.73 -10.35 2.82
C PHE A 34 -11.94 -10.10 1.93
N MET A 35 -12.15 -10.98 0.96
CA MET A 35 -13.31 -10.88 0.07
C MET A 35 -14.54 -11.58 0.66
N ASP A 36 -15.73 -11.19 0.16
CA ASP A 36 -17.03 -11.68 0.64
C ASP A 36 -17.25 -13.19 0.43
N ASP A 37 -16.47 -13.81 -0.48
CA ASP A 37 -16.47 -15.26 -0.68
C ASP A 37 -15.83 -16.02 0.50
N ARG A 38 -15.15 -15.30 1.40
CA ARG A 38 -14.45 -15.81 2.58
C ARG A 38 -13.35 -16.83 2.24
N LYS A 39 -12.85 -16.76 1.01
CA LYS A 39 -11.75 -17.58 0.46
C LYS A 39 -10.63 -16.74 -0.10
N THR A 40 -11.01 -15.70 -0.86
CA THR A 40 -10.06 -14.84 -1.54
C THR A 40 -9.56 -13.76 -0.58
N VAL A 41 -8.25 -13.61 -0.55
CA VAL A 41 -7.55 -12.61 0.26
C VAL A 41 -6.54 -11.91 -0.62
N TYR A 42 -6.53 -10.58 -0.61
CA TYR A 42 -5.49 -9.78 -1.23
C TYR A 42 -4.49 -9.34 -0.17
N LEU A 43 -3.21 -9.25 -0.56
CA LEU A 43 -2.09 -9.08 0.36
C LEU A 43 -1.12 -8.05 -0.20
N SER A 44 -0.74 -7.08 0.60
CA SER A 44 0.27 -6.09 0.26
C SER A 44 1.67 -6.50 0.74
N ASP A 45 2.68 -5.88 0.14
CA ASP A 45 4.10 -6.12 0.41
C ASP A 45 4.80 -4.76 0.46
N ASP A 46 5.02 -4.22 1.67
CA ASP A 46 5.77 -2.97 1.85
C ASP A 46 7.26 -3.20 1.60
N TYR A 47 7.62 -3.19 0.33
CA TYR A 47 9.00 -3.32 -0.12
C TYR A 47 9.24 -2.65 -1.48
N GLU A 48 10.48 -2.60 -1.90
CA GLU A 48 10.89 -2.14 -3.23
C GLU A 48 11.90 -3.11 -3.89
N PRO A 49 11.45 -3.79 -4.95
CA PRO A 49 10.10 -3.76 -5.50
C PRO A 49 9.12 -4.58 -4.67
N ALA A 50 7.91 -4.07 -4.54
CA ALA A 50 6.76 -4.74 -3.98
C ALA A 50 6.07 -5.65 -4.99
N ILE A 51 5.40 -6.69 -4.50
CA ILE A 51 4.53 -7.55 -5.31
C ILE A 51 3.12 -7.56 -4.70
N PHE A 52 2.11 -7.40 -5.54
CA PHE A 52 0.73 -7.57 -5.13
C PHE A 52 0.35 -9.04 -5.20
N TYR A 53 -0.12 -9.60 -4.09
CA TYR A 53 -0.48 -11.02 -4.00
C TYR A 53 -1.97 -11.22 -3.81
N LYS A 54 -2.42 -12.41 -4.22
CA LYS A 54 -3.74 -12.96 -3.93
C LYS A 54 -3.57 -14.38 -3.40
N PHE A 55 -4.24 -14.68 -2.30
CA PHE A 55 -4.36 -16.05 -1.81
C PHE A 55 -5.81 -16.51 -1.93
N VAL A 56 -6.03 -17.75 -2.36
CA VAL A 56 -7.35 -18.36 -2.45
C VAL A 56 -7.37 -19.62 -1.61
N ALA A 57 -8.13 -19.60 -0.53
CA ALA A 57 -8.29 -20.73 0.37
C ALA A 57 -9.12 -21.86 -0.27
N ASP A 58 -8.77 -23.10 0.03
CA ASP A 58 -9.52 -24.27 -0.43
C ASP A 58 -10.93 -24.28 0.16
N VAL A 59 -11.07 -23.91 1.42
CA VAL A 59 -12.32 -23.90 2.18
C VAL A 59 -12.56 -22.50 2.75
N ALA A 60 -13.81 -22.04 2.67
CA ALA A 60 -14.18 -20.73 3.24
C ALA A 60 -13.88 -20.68 4.75
N ASP A 61 -13.31 -19.57 5.22
CA ASP A 61 -12.86 -19.31 6.59
C ASP A 61 -11.71 -20.21 7.09
N ASP A 62 -11.13 -21.03 6.25
CA ASP A 62 -9.95 -21.83 6.59
C ASP A 62 -8.78 -21.46 5.65
N TYR A 63 -7.94 -20.57 6.11
CA TYR A 63 -6.78 -20.08 5.35
C TYR A 63 -5.51 -20.92 5.58
N SER A 64 -5.65 -22.09 6.17
CA SER A 64 -4.52 -23.02 6.41
C SER A 64 -4.04 -23.72 5.15
N GLN A 65 -4.90 -23.85 4.14
CA GLN A 65 -4.62 -24.46 2.84
C GLN A 65 -5.21 -23.62 1.71
N GLY A 66 -4.51 -23.54 0.59
CA GLY A 66 -4.93 -22.78 -0.58
C GLY A 66 -3.78 -22.51 -1.52
N GLN A 67 -3.99 -21.61 -2.47
CA GLN A 67 -3.04 -21.26 -3.51
C GLN A 67 -2.69 -19.78 -3.46
N LEU A 68 -1.40 -19.46 -3.46
CA LEU A 68 -0.86 -18.10 -3.58
C LEU A 68 -0.65 -17.75 -5.05
N TYR A 69 -0.96 -16.50 -5.39
CA TYR A 69 -0.78 -15.92 -6.73
C TYR A 69 -0.07 -14.59 -6.65
N ALA A 70 0.75 -14.24 -7.65
CA ALA A 70 1.35 -12.93 -7.82
C ALA A 70 0.72 -12.21 -9.01
N TYR A 71 0.49 -10.89 -8.89
CA TYR A 71 -0.14 -10.09 -9.93
C TYR A 71 0.80 -9.84 -11.11
N LYS A 72 0.24 -9.91 -12.33
CA LYS A 72 0.92 -9.61 -13.59
C LYS A 72 0.06 -8.70 -14.44
N GLN A 73 0.43 -7.43 -14.53
CA GLN A 73 -0.21 -6.45 -15.39
C GLN A 73 0.20 -6.68 -16.86
N SER A 74 -0.73 -6.51 -17.78
CA SER A 74 -0.42 -6.45 -19.22
C SER A 74 0.54 -5.28 -19.53
N LYS A 75 1.31 -5.39 -20.61
CA LYS A 75 2.30 -4.37 -20.96
C LYS A 75 1.71 -2.98 -21.14
N ASP A 76 0.49 -2.90 -21.67
CA ASP A 76 -0.27 -1.66 -21.90
C ASP A 76 -1.08 -1.21 -20.67
N GLY A 77 -1.07 -1.97 -19.58
CA GLY A 77 -1.77 -1.65 -18.34
C GLY A 77 -3.30 -1.81 -18.41
N THR A 78 -3.85 -2.33 -19.52
CA THR A 78 -5.30 -2.42 -19.72
C THR A 78 -5.94 -3.64 -19.07
N ALA A 79 -5.13 -4.65 -18.72
CA ALA A 79 -5.56 -5.90 -18.11
C ALA A 79 -4.55 -6.39 -17.09
N GLY A 80 -4.93 -7.38 -16.30
CA GLY A 80 -4.05 -8.10 -15.41
C GLY A 80 -4.43 -9.56 -15.32
N ASP A 81 -3.47 -10.36 -14.89
CA ASP A 81 -3.61 -11.79 -14.68
C ASP A 81 -2.88 -12.21 -13.41
N TRP A 82 -3.01 -13.47 -13.03
CA TRP A 82 -2.44 -14.00 -11.81
C TRP A 82 -1.48 -15.15 -12.11
N LEU A 83 -0.22 -14.99 -11.71
CA LEU A 83 0.79 -16.05 -11.75
C LEU A 83 0.59 -16.97 -10.56
N GLU A 84 0.32 -18.24 -10.82
CA GLU A 84 0.26 -19.27 -9.78
C GLU A 84 1.65 -19.49 -9.18
N MET A 85 1.76 -19.35 -7.85
CA MET A 85 3.01 -19.48 -7.14
C MET A 85 3.25 -20.93 -6.71
N PRO A 86 4.48 -21.44 -6.77
CA PRO A 86 4.80 -22.74 -6.18
C PRO A 86 4.56 -22.74 -4.67
N MET A 87 3.91 -23.78 -4.15
CA MET A 87 3.51 -23.88 -2.75
C MET A 87 4.47 -24.72 -1.89
N ASP A 88 5.65 -25.04 -2.40
CA ASP A 88 6.70 -25.70 -1.61
C ASP A 88 7.36 -24.70 -0.63
N THR A 89 7.96 -25.25 0.42
CA THR A 89 8.55 -24.44 1.51
C THR A 89 9.61 -23.45 1.02
N ALA A 90 10.44 -23.82 0.04
CA ALA A 90 11.50 -22.95 -0.44
C ALA A 90 10.94 -21.73 -1.18
N SER A 91 9.91 -21.95 -1.99
CA SER A 91 9.20 -20.91 -2.73
C SER A 91 8.44 -19.97 -1.79
N LEU A 92 7.74 -20.51 -0.81
CA LEU A 92 7.00 -19.72 0.19
C LEU A 92 7.91 -18.91 1.14
N LEU A 93 9.17 -19.29 1.28
CA LEU A 93 10.17 -18.51 2.02
C LEU A 93 10.74 -17.34 1.21
N ASN A 94 10.62 -17.35 -0.11
CA ASN A 94 11.16 -16.32 -1.01
C ASN A 94 10.19 -16.00 -2.16
N PRO A 95 8.90 -15.75 -1.88
CA PRO A 95 7.89 -15.65 -2.95
C PRO A 95 8.12 -14.42 -3.84
N ARG A 96 8.71 -13.34 -3.33
CA ARG A 96 9.03 -12.14 -4.12
C ARG A 96 10.02 -12.44 -5.24
N ASP A 97 11.13 -13.10 -4.94
CA ASP A 97 12.12 -13.45 -5.95
C ASP A 97 11.52 -14.41 -7.01
N ILE A 98 10.76 -15.41 -6.57
CA ILE A 98 10.06 -16.33 -7.48
C ILE A 98 9.04 -15.58 -8.37
N ALA A 99 8.28 -14.64 -7.81
CA ALA A 99 7.32 -13.84 -8.58
C ALA A 99 8.04 -12.99 -9.64
N ILE A 100 9.13 -12.31 -9.27
CA ILE A 100 9.95 -11.49 -10.16
C ILE A 100 10.52 -12.35 -11.30
N ASP A 101 11.11 -13.49 -11.00
CA ASP A 101 11.68 -14.41 -12.00
C ASP A 101 10.62 -14.89 -13.02
N ASN A 102 9.34 -14.92 -12.64
CA ASN A 102 8.21 -15.30 -13.50
C ASN A 102 7.49 -14.09 -14.13
N GLY A 103 8.03 -12.90 -14.01
CA GLY A 103 7.52 -11.70 -14.68
C GLY A 103 6.32 -11.06 -13.98
N ALA A 104 6.23 -11.17 -12.66
CA ALA A 104 5.26 -10.43 -11.88
C ALA A 104 5.46 -8.91 -12.00
N THR A 105 4.40 -8.17 -11.77
CA THR A 105 4.44 -6.71 -11.77
C THR A 105 5.07 -6.19 -10.49
N MET A 106 6.08 -5.35 -10.66
CA MET A 106 6.78 -4.67 -9.59
C MET A 106 6.11 -3.32 -9.30
N LEU A 107 5.80 -3.07 -8.05
CA LEU A 107 5.23 -1.86 -7.47
C LEU A 107 6.23 -1.22 -6.49
N MET A 108 5.94 -0.01 -6.02
CA MET A 108 6.89 0.76 -5.20
C MET A 108 6.30 1.06 -3.83
N ARG A 109 6.62 0.21 -2.82
CA ARG A 109 6.07 0.27 -1.47
C ARG A 109 4.54 0.19 -1.47
N HIS A 110 4.04 -1.02 -1.52
CA HIS A 110 2.63 -1.34 -1.62
C HIS A 110 2.07 -1.55 -0.22
N GLU A 111 1.33 -0.56 0.26
CA GLU A 111 0.95 -0.43 1.66
C GLU A 111 -0.50 -0.90 1.92
N TRP A 112 -1.30 -0.07 2.57
CA TRP A 112 -2.64 -0.40 3.03
C TRP A 112 -3.68 -0.46 1.92
N PHE A 113 -4.74 -1.22 2.21
CA PHE A 113 -5.92 -1.41 1.37
C PHE A 113 -7.16 -0.74 1.95
N ALA A 114 -8.07 -0.33 1.06
CA ALA A 114 -9.41 0.07 1.44
C ALA A 114 -10.38 -0.38 0.35
N ARG A 115 -11.46 -1.07 0.70
CA ARG A 115 -12.38 -1.66 -0.28
C ARG A 115 -13.74 -0.99 -0.28
N VAL A 116 -14.26 -0.72 -1.49
CA VAL A 116 -15.65 -0.37 -1.75
C VAL A 116 -16.18 -1.25 -2.89
N GLY A 117 -17.08 -2.15 -2.58
CA GLY A 117 -17.63 -3.09 -3.56
C GLY A 117 -16.56 -4.00 -4.16
N ASN A 118 -16.42 -3.96 -5.49
CA ASN A 118 -15.42 -4.71 -6.23
C ASN A 118 -14.10 -3.96 -6.46
N LYS A 119 -13.95 -2.76 -5.90
CA LYS A 119 -12.73 -1.96 -6.01
C LYS A 119 -11.94 -2.00 -4.72
N ILE A 120 -10.64 -2.30 -4.82
CA ILE A 120 -9.66 -2.18 -3.76
C ILE A 120 -8.79 -0.98 -4.08
N TYR A 121 -8.83 0.03 -3.23
CA TYR A 121 -7.90 1.16 -3.26
C TYR A 121 -6.63 0.74 -2.53
N ILE A 122 -5.49 1.20 -2.99
CA ILE A 122 -4.19 0.71 -2.55
C ILE A 122 -3.25 1.90 -2.43
N ALA A 123 -2.65 2.10 -1.27
CA ALA A 123 -1.59 3.08 -1.12
C ALA A 123 -0.29 2.55 -1.75
N GLU A 124 0.33 3.33 -2.60
CA GLU A 124 1.69 3.14 -3.10
C GLU A 124 2.51 4.34 -2.68
N THR A 125 3.33 4.16 -1.63
CA THR A 125 4.02 5.27 -0.95
C THR A 125 5.06 5.95 -1.83
N GLY A 126 5.63 5.21 -2.79
CA GLY A 126 6.70 5.73 -3.62
C GLY A 126 8.07 5.65 -2.93
N HIS A 127 9.10 6.11 -3.63
CA HIS A 127 10.48 6.14 -3.14
C HIS A 127 11.31 7.19 -3.89
N ASP A 128 12.25 7.83 -3.20
CA ASP A 128 13.06 8.91 -3.77
C ASP A 128 14.01 8.45 -4.87
N SER A 129 14.54 7.23 -4.81
CA SER A 129 15.33 6.64 -5.87
C SER A 129 15.61 5.17 -5.60
N THR A 130 15.27 4.31 -6.53
CA THR A 130 15.59 2.88 -6.47
C THR A 130 16.11 2.36 -7.80
N ASP A 131 17.08 1.44 -7.77
CA ASP A 131 17.65 0.78 -8.96
C ASP A 131 17.10 -0.65 -9.07
N TRP A 132 16.27 -0.87 -10.08
CA TRP A 132 15.68 -2.18 -10.38
C TRP A 132 16.31 -2.87 -11.59
N SER A 133 17.49 -2.43 -12.05
CA SER A 133 18.17 -3.02 -13.22
C SER A 133 18.35 -4.54 -13.09
N GLU A 134 18.79 -5.01 -11.91
CA GLU A 134 18.94 -6.45 -11.64
C GLU A 134 17.59 -7.17 -11.61
N ARG A 135 16.55 -6.57 -11.01
CA ARG A 135 15.20 -7.14 -10.92
C ARG A 135 14.53 -7.26 -12.28
N VAL A 136 14.71 -6.26 -13.13
CA VAL A 136 14.25 -6.29 -14.53
C VAL A 136 15.02 -7.35 -15.33
N ALA A 137 16.33 -7.48 -15.12
CA ALA A 137 17.14 -8.54 -15.76
C ALA A 137 16.73 -9.95 -15.31
N GLN A 138 16.23 -10.13 -14.10
CA GLN A 138 15.66 -11.37 -13.59
C GLN A 138 14.30 -11.72 -14.23
N GLY A 139 13.57 -10.74 -14.74
CA GLY A 139 12.28 -10.94 -15.40
C GLY A 139 11.16 -10.08 -14.87
N GLY A 140 11.36 -9.36 -13.77
CA GLY A 140 10.38 -8.46 -13.19
C GLY A 140 9.95 -7.33 -14.13
N VAL A 141 8.69 -6.96 -14.05
CA VAL A 141 8.11 -5.94 -14.93
C VAL A 141 7.58 -4.79 -14.07
N PRO A 142 8.24 -3.63 -14.05
CA PRO A 142 7.71 -2.47 -13.34
C PRO A 142 6.31 -2.12 -13.83
N ALA A 143 5.42 -1.70 -12.93
CA ALA A 143 4.06 -1.31 -13.28
C ALA A 143 4.05 -0.23 -14.38
N LYS A 144 2.96 -0.17 -15.16
CA LYS A 144 2.90 0.75 -16.31
C LYS A 144 3.12 2.20 -15.91
N HIS A 145 2.48 2.68 -14.85
CA HIS A 145 2.63 4.06 -14.38
C HIS A 145 4.08 4.37 -13.96
N LEU A 146 4.80 3.40 -13.37
CA LEU A 146 6.20 3.58 -13.02
C LEU A 146 7.09 3.67 -14.26
N ARG A 147 6.83 2.84 -15.29
CA ARG A 147 7.58 2.88 -16.55
C ARG A 147 7.37 4.16 -17.34
N ASP A 148 6.14 4.68 -17.32
CA ASP A 148 5.76 5.85 -18.13
C ASP A 148 6.23 7.16 -17.48
N ASP A 149 6.06 7.29 -16.16
CA ASP A 149 6.18 8.58 -15.49
C ASP A 149 7.40 8.69 -14.55
N HIS A 150 7.90 7.55 -14.05
CA HIS A 150 8.90 7.53 -12.98
C HIS A 150 10.25 6.95 -13.37
N TYR A 151 10.41 6.42 -14.59
CA TYR A 151 11.67 5.89 -15.08
C TYR A 151 12.67 7.00 -15.42
N LYS A 152 13.87 6.93 -14.86
CA LYS A 152 14.94 7.93 -15.05
C LYS A 152 16.10 7.46 -15.93
N GLY A 153 16.05 6.24 -16.45
CA GLY A 153 17.12 5.59 -17.20
C GLY A 153 17.91 4.57 -16.37
N ASP A 154 18.63 3.68 -17.03
CA ASP A 154 19.55 2.69 -16.45
C ASP A 154 18.96 1.85 -15.31
N GLY A 155 17.64 1.58 -15.36
CA GLY A 155 16.95 0.80 -14.31
C GLY A 155 16.52 1.61 -13.10
N VAL A 156 16.77 2.91 -13.06
CA VAL A 156 16.43 3.78 -11.93
C VAL A 156 15.00 4.31 -12.05
N TYR A 157 14.27 4.23 -10.94
CA TYR A 157 12.92 4.78 -10.78
C TYR A 157 12.91 5.77 -9.61
N THR A 158 12.09 6.82 -9.74
CA THR A 158 11.97 7.88 -8.73
C THR A 158 10.51 8.31 -8.62
N ASP A 159 9.94 8.19 -7.45
CA ASP A 159 8.57 8.64 -7.16
C ASP A 159 8.52 9.33 -5.79
N TYR A 160 8.55 10.65 -5.80
CA TYR A 160 8.63 11.44 -4.57
C TYR A 160 7.31 11.58 -3.82
N TYR A 161 6.19 11.36 -4.51
CA TYR A 161 4.87 11.67 -3.95
C TYR A 161 4.05 10.41 -3.68
N GLY A 162 4.32 9.32 -4.39
CA GLY A 162 3.46 8.15 -4.34
C GLY A 162 2.07 8.42 -4.91
N ARG A 163 1.13 7.53 -4.65
CA ARG A 163 -0.24 7.60 -5.19
C ARG A 163 -1.19 6.67 -4.47
N VAL A 164 -2.46 6.77 -4.83
CA VAL A 164 -3.46 5.73 -4.59
C VAL A 164 -3.75 5.03 -5.92
N LEU A 165 -3.56 3.72 -5.94
CA LEU A 165 -4.00 2.84 -7.02
C LEU A 165 -5.42 2.37 -6.78
N VAL A 166 -6.11 1.93 -7.82
CA VAL A 166 -7.37 1.19 -7.74
C VAL A 166 -7.25 -0.12 -8.50
N PHE A 167 -7.60 -1.21 -7.84
CA PHE A 167 -7.69 -2.54 -8.42
C PHE A 167 -9.14 -2.99 -8.49
N ASP A 168 -9.59 -3.38 -9.66
CA ASP A 168 -10.93 -3.93 -9.89
C ASP A 168 -10.87 -5.46 -9.84
N THR A 169 -11.53 -6.05 -8.86
CA THR A 169 -11.46 -7.50 -8.59
C THR A 169 -12.20 -8.35 -9.60
N GLU A 170 -13.13 -7.77 -10.38
CA GLU A 170 -13.88 -8.48 -11.43
C GLU A 170 -13.08 -8.56 -12.74
N THR A 171 -12.36 -7.48 -13.06
CA THR A 171 -11.61 -7.37 -14.33
C THR A 171 -10.12 -7.61 -14.16
N ASN A 172 -9.60 -7.71 -12.94
CA ASN A 172 -8.19 -7.75 -12.59
C ASN A 172 -7.39 -6.55 -13.12
N LYS A 173 -8.04 -5.42 -13.36
CA LYS A 173 -7.39 -4.21 -13.84
C LYS A 173 -6.91 -3.36 -12.66
N MET A 174 -5.65 -2.97 -12.71
CA MET A 174 -5.06 -1.98 -11.81
C MET A 174 -4.78 -0.68 -12.57
N ALA A 175 -5.15 0.45 -11.98
CA ALA A 175 -4.93 1.77 -12.54
C ALA A 175 -4.59 2.77 -11.44
N VAL A 176 -4.01 3.91 -11.80
CA VAL A 176 -3.87 5.05 -10.90
C VAL A 176 -5.27 5.64 -10.66
N HIS A 177 -5.63 5.84 -9.38
CA HIS A 177 -6.85 6.53 -8.97
C HIS A 177 -6.58 7.99 -8.64
N LEU A 178 -5.52 8.25 -7.86
CA LEU A 178 -5.10 9.59 -7.46
C LEU A 178 -3.56 9.61 -7.40
N ASP A 179 -2.91 10.42 -8.24
CA ASP A 179 -1.49 10.70 -8.10
C ASP A 179 -1.25 11.67 -6.93
N GLY A 180 -0.20 11.40 -6.16
CA GLY A 180 0.34 12.38 -5.23
C GLY A 180 0.93 13.58 -5.97
N GLY A 181 1.13 14.67 -5.25
CA GLY A 181 1.67 15.90 -5.82
C GLY A 181 1.09 17.15 -5.20
N VAL A 182 1.26 18.28 -5.88
CA VAL A 182 0.86 19.61 -5.41
C VAL A 182 -0.47 20.00 -6.07
N SER A 183 -1.43 20.49 -5.27
CA SER A 183 -2.69 21.05 -5.78
C SER A 183 -2.45 22.24 -6.71
N SER A 184 -3.41 22.55 -7.58
CA SER A 184 -3.28 23.64 -8.57
C SER A 184 -3.07 25.01 -7.93
N ASP A 185 -3.58 25.23 -6.72
CA ASP A 185 -3.42 26.46 -5.93
C ASP A 185 -2.19 26.43 -4.98
N GLY A 186 -1.46 25.32 -4.95
CA GLY A 186 -0.24 25.13 -4.16
C GLY A 186 -0.46 25.01 -2.64
N LYS A 187 -1.69 24.80 -2.17
CA LYS A 187 -1.99 24.74 -0.73
C LYS A 187 -1.91 23.35 -0.16
N ASN A 188 -2.39 22.35 -0.91
CA ASN A 188 -2.34 20.96 -0.51
C ASN A 188 -1.19 20.27 -1.22
N VAL A 189 -0.52 19.35 -0.52
CA VAL A 189 0.52 18.50 -1.09
C VAL A 189 0.31 17.11 -0.56
N LEU A 190 -0.36 16.25 -1.33
CA LEU A 190 -0.46 14.83 -1.00
C LEU A 190 0.86 14.13 -1.31
N SER A 191 1.46 13.52 -0.30
CA SER A 191 2.76 12.90 -0.41
C SER A 191 2.83 11.61 0.42
N ASN A 192 3.34 10.56 -0.19
CA ASN A 192 3.62 9.29 0.48
C ASN A 192 2.40 8.71 1.21
N PRO A 193 1.30 8.42 0.51
CA PRO A 193 0.17 7.74 1.12
C PRO A 193 0.60 6.37 1.63
N ASP A 194 0.18 6.04 2.84
CA ASP A 194 0.51 4.80 3.54
C ASP A 194 -0.76 4.12 4.01
N CYS A 195 -1.29 4.51 5.17
CA CYS A 195 -2.54 3.98 5.65
C CYS A 195 -3.72 4.60 4.90
N ILE A 196 -4.62 3.76 4.41
CA ILE A 196 -5.89 4.20 3.85
C ILE A 196 -7.05 3.42 4.46
N SER A 197 -8.21 4.06 4.53
CA SER A 197 -9.45 3.42 4.96
C SER A 197 -10.64 4.06 4.29
N THR A 198 -11.82 3.46 4.40
CA THR A 198 -13.05 4.02 3.84
C THR A 198 -14.09 4.30 4.90
N VAL A 199 -14.95 5.29 4.63
CA VAL A 199 -16.12 5.58 5.44
C VAL A 199 -17.27 6.02 4.53
N ASN A 200 -18.49 5.55 4.83
CA ASN A 200 -19.70 6.08 4.20
C ASN A 200 -20.29 7.17 5.10
N LEU A 201 -20.34 8.40 4.62
CA LEU A 201 -20.94 9.54 5.31
C LEU A 201 -22.13 10.06 4.49
N ALA A 202 -23.33 9.94 5.06
CA ALA A 202 -24.57 10.40 4.43
C ALA A 202 -24.83 9.85 3.01
N GLY A 203 -24.37 8.64 2.72
CA GLY A 203 -24.54 7.97 1.43
C GLY A 203 -23.42 8.19 0.41
N THR A 204 -22.39 8.94 0.78
CA THR A 204 -21.16 9.10 -0.02
C THR A 204 -20.02 8.31 0.60
N ASP A 205 -19.31 7.53 -0.21
CA ASP A 205 -18.10 6.84 0.22
C ASP A 205 -16.89 7.77 0.08
N TYR A 206 -16.13 7.88 1.17
CA TYR A 206 -14.89 8.65 1.22
C TYR A 206 -13.71 7.72 1.44
N LEU A 207 -12.61 8.00 0.77
CA LEU A 207 -11.30 7.45 1.10
C LEU A 207 -10.63 8.38 2.08
N ILE A 208 -10.10 7.83 3.17
CA ILE A 208 -9.26 8.51 4.14
C ILE A 208 -7.84 8.14 3.80
N ILE A 209 -6.97 9.12 3.57
CA ILE A 209 -5.59 8.93 3.15
C ILE A 209 -4.69 9.53 4.21
N HIS A 210 -3.81 8.71 4.76
CA HIS A 210 -2.79 9.12 5.72
C HIS A 210 -1.44 9.11 5.03
N GLU A 211 -0.62 10.10 5.35
CA GLU A 211 0.74 10.18 4.84
C GLU A 211 1.75 9.59 5.83
N ASP A 212 2.78 8.92 5.29
CA ASP A 212 4.05 8.60 5.96
C ASP A 212 5.21 9.17 5.18
N ILE A 213 5.51 10.43 5.41
CA ILE A 213 6.69 11.06 4.83
C ILE A 213 7.92 10.56 5.56
N ASN A 214 8.63 9.65 4.92
CA ASN A 214 9.74 8.92 5.49
C ASN A 214 10.95 9.01 4.56
N GLY A 215 11.95 9.81 4.91
CA GLY A 215 13.18 9.88 4.12
C GLY A 215 13.72 11.27 3.86
N ASN A 216 14.62 11.40 2.91
CA ASN A 216 15.51 12.55 2.81
C ASN A 216 15.18 13.56 1.71
N ASP A 217 14.28 13.28 0.79
CA ASP A 217 13.98 14.18 -0.33
C ASP A 217 12.60 13.86 -0.92
N TYR A 218 11.62 13.65 -0.05
CA TYR A 218 10.30 13.22 -0.48
C TYR A 218 9.37 14.40 -0.70
N GLY A 219 8.75 14.40 -1.85
CA GLY A 219 7.60 15.20 -2.19
C GLY A 219 7.59 16.60 -1.62
N ARG A 220 6.78 16.79 -0.59
CA ARG A 220 6.59 18.06 0.12
C ARG A 220 7.81 18.52 0.90
N VAL A 221 8.68 17.60 1.35
CA VAL A 221 9.74 17.90 2.29
C VAL A 221 11.10 17.95 1.60
N SER A 222 11.77 19.09 1.66
CA SER A 222 13.17 19.17 1.20
C SER A 222 14.10 18.46 2.20
N ALA A 223 15.23 17.94 1.71
CA ALA A 223 16.28 17.35 2.56
C ALA A 223 16.71 18.26 3.72
N THR A 224 16.72 19.58 3.50
CA THR A 224 17.06 20.55 4.54
C THR A 224 15.99 20.64 5.61
N ALA A 225 14.72 20.63 5.25
CA ALA A 225 13.61 20.65 6.19
C ALA A 225 13.53 19.34 6.96
N TYR A 226 13.69 18.20 6.28
CA TYR A 226 13.74 16.89 6.91
C TYR A 226 14.83 16.78 7.99
N LYS A 227 16.07 17.17 7.67
CA LYS A 227 17.19 17.16 8.62
C LYS A 227 16.97 18.06 9.85
N LYS A 228 16.09 19.05 9.75
CA LYS A 228 15.70 19.94 10.85
C LYS A 228 14.46 19.47 11.58
N ASN A 229 13.87 18.34 11.19
CA ASN A 229 12.58 17.86 11.66
C ASN A 229 11.43 18.88 11.49
N HIS A 230 11.47 19.65 10.41
CA HIS A 230 10.46 20.64 10.08
C HIS A 230 9.49 20.06 9.05
N TRP A 231 8.89 18.93 9.35
CA TRP A 231 7.91 18.26 8.52
C TRP A 231 6.79 17.65 9.38
N TYR A 232 5.67 17.41 8.79
CA TYR A 232 4.51 16.79 9.41
C TYR A 232 3.76 16.01 8.35
N ASN A 233 3.01 15.02 8.77
CA ASN A 233 2.12 14.24 7.94
C ASN A 233 0.71 14.80 8.01
N GLU A 234 -0.03 14.63 6.93
CA GLU A 234 -1.38 15.11 6.76
C GLU A 234 -2.34 13.93 6.58
N LEU A 235 -3.61 14.20 6.88
CA LEU A 235 -4.71 13.28 6.66
C LEU A 235 -5.72 13.96 5.76
N TYR A 236 -6.10 13.28 4.68
CA TYR A 236 -7.02 13.78 3.68
C TYR A 236 -8.27 12.91 3.57
N PHE A 237 -9.37 13.54 3.16
CA PHE A 237 -10.58 12.88 2.71
C PHE A 237 -10.75 13.10 1.22
N LEU A 238 -11.04 12.03 0.47
CA LEU A 238 -11.35 12.07 -0.95
C LEU A 238 -12.73 11.47 -1.20
N ASP A 239 -13.61 12.21 -1.87
CA ASP A 239 -14.91 11.70 -2.31
C ASP A 239 -14.72 10.70 -3.47
N LEU A 240 -15.09 9.44 -3.25
CA LEU A 240 -14.93 8.36 -4.22
C LEU A 240 -15.94 8.40 -5.37
N SER A 241 -16.91 9.33 -5.35
CA SER A 241 -17.80 9.58 -6.48
C SER A 241 -17.16 10.45 -7.58
N ILE A 242 -16.02 11.10 -7.30
CA ILE A 242 -15.29 11.92 -8.26
C ILE A 242 -14.57 11.02 -9.26
N GLU A 243 -14.87 11.20 -10.54
CA GLU A 243 -14.16 10.52 -11.63
C GLU A 243 -12.82 11.23 -11.90
N ASN A 244 -11.70 10.45 -11.95
CA ASN A 244 -10.35 10.95 -12.18
C ASN A 244 -9.95 12.09 -11.22
N PRO A 245 -9.98 11.86 -9.90
CA PRO A 245 -9.66 12.87 -8.92
C PRO A 245 -8.20 13.33 -9.03
N THR A 246 -7.97 14.54 -8.54
CA THR A 246 -6.65 15.16 -8.42
C THR A 246 -6.42 15.59 -6.97
N VAL A 247 -5.24 16.06 -6.63
CA VAL A 247 -4.96 16.61 -5.28
C VAL A 247 -5.87 17.79 -4.91
N ASP A 248 -6.42 18.48 -5.92
CA ASP A 248 -7.40 19.57 -5.68
C ASP A 248 -8.73 19.08 -5.08
N ASP A 249 -9.06 17.80 -5.29
CA ASP A 249 -10.27 17.18 -4.78
C ASP A 249 -10.07 16.56 -3.39
N ALA A 250 -8.82 16.44 -2.93
CA ALA A 250 -8.48 15.93 -1.61
C ALA A 250 -8.65 17.02 -0.54
N VAL A 251 -9.48 16.77 0.46
CA VAL A 251 -9.76 17.70 1.53
C VAL A 251 -8.86 17.44 2.72
N LEU A 252 -7.97 18.37 3.04
CA LEU A 252 -7.12 18.30 4.23
C LEU A 252 -8.01 18.33 5.49
N PHE A 253 -7.92 17.31 6.31
CA PHE A 253 -8.71 17.16 7.52
C PHE A 253 -7.89 17.40 8.80
N ALA A 254 -6.68 16.85 8.87
CA ALA A 254 -5.85 16.94 10.07
C ALA A 254 -4.36 16.95 9.71
N VAL A 255 -3.56 17.46 10.65
CA VAL A 255 -2.11 17.54 10.55
C VAL A 255 -1.50 16.97 11.83
N THR A 256 -0.47 16.14 11.71
CA THR A 256 0.23 15.57 12.88
C THR A 256 1.05 16.61 13.63
N PRO A 257 1.44 16.33 14.88
CA PRO A 257 2.61 16.97 15.46
C PRO A 257 3.85 16.76 14.57
N MET A 258 4.78 17.69 14.66
CA MET A 258 6.01 17.68 13.87
C MET A 258 6.79 16.37 14.03
N GLY A 259 7.15 15.73 12.93
CA GLY A 259 7.87 14.45 12.92
C GLY A 259 7.05 13.23 13.34
N ALA A 260 5.73 13.36 13.45
CA ALA A 260 4.81 12.27 13.74
C ALA A 260 4.06 11.85 12.48
N GLU A 261 3.38 10.72 12.57
CA GLU A 261 2.63 10.09 11.50
C GLU A 261 1.23 9.75 12.00
N PHE A 262 0.21 9.95 11.16
CA PHE A 262 -1.11 9.37 11.38
C PHE A 262 -1.12 7.92 10.88
N THR A 263 -1.74 7.03 11.65
CA THR A 263 -1.93 5.64 11.24
C THR A 263 -3.25 5.09 11.78
N GLY A 264 -3.81 4.09 11.10
CA GLY A 264 -4.94 3.31 11.56
C GLY A 264 -6.24 4.09 11.77
N GLY A 265 -6.65 4.95 10.84
CA GLY A 265 -7.91 5.67 10.89
C GLY A 265 -9.12 4.75 10.72
N LEU A 266 -9.99 4.69 11.74
CA LEU A 266 -11.19 3.86 11.69
C LEU A 266 -12.39 4.60 12.29
N PHE A 267 -13.48 4.70 11.52
CA PHE A 267 -14.75 5.17 12.03
C PHE A 267 -15.53 4.09 12.76
N THR A 268 -16.30 4.51 13.78
CA THR A 268 -17.34 3.66 14.33
C THR A 268 -18.39 3.33 13.28
N PRO A 269 -19.09 2.17 13.38
CA PRO A 269 -20.11 1.78 12.39
C PRO A 269 -21.25 2.80 12.22
N ASP A 270 -21.49 3.68 13.20
CA ASP A 270 -22.48 4.74 13.13
C ASP A 270 -21.92 6.05 12.54
N GLY A 271 -20.65 6.08 12.13
CA GLY A 271 -19.97 7.22 11.53
C GLY A 271 -19.74 8.41 12.45
N LYS A 272 -19.95 8.27 13.79
CA LYS A 272 -19.91 9.41 14.72
C LYS A 272 -18.57 9.62 15.41
N SER A 273 -17.71 8.62 15.43
CA SER A 273 -16.41 8.70 16.08
C SER A 273 -15.33 8.16 15.16
N LEU A 274 -14.25 8.91 15.04
CA LEU A 274 -13.04 8.50 14.33
C LEU A 274 -11.95 8.16 15.35
N PHE A 275 -11.41 6.97 15.27
CA PHE A 275 -10.21 6.57 16.00
C PHE A 275 -9.00 6.78 15.11
N LEU A 276 -8.00 7.50 15.60
CA LEU A 276 -6.73 7.74 14.95
C LEU A 276 -5.61 7.37 15.90
N ASN A 277 -4.54 6.82 15.38
CA ASN A 277 -3.29 6.68 16.11
C ASN A 277 -2.29 7.70 15.59
N ILE A 278 -1.37 8.12 16.47
CA ILE A 278 -0.23 8.95 16.12
C ILE A 278 1.02 8.12 16.40
N GLN A 279 1.71 7.72 15.33
CA GLN A 279 2.95 6.98 15.38
C GLN A 279 4.12 7.97 15.49
N HIS A 280 5.20 7.56 16.14
CA HIS A 280 6.42 8.35 16.32
C HIS A 280 6.20 9.74 16.93
N PRO A 281 5.34 9.92 17.97
CA PRO A 281 4.95 11.23 18.47
C PRO A 281 6.09 12.08 19.04
N PHE A 282 7.32 11.58 19.04
CA PHE A 282 8.53 12.21 19.54
C PHE A 282 9.72 12.08 18.60
N TYR A 283 9.46 11.83 17.31
CA TYR A 283 10.51 11.60 16.33
C TYR A 283 11.16 12.90 15.89
N GLY A 284 11.80 13.57 16.84
CA GLY A 284 12.60 14.74 16.61
C GLY A 284 13.75 14.75 17.63
N ASN A 285 14.91 14.21 17.25
CA ASN A 285 16.11 14.13 18.10
C ASN A 285 16.02 13.23 19.35
N GLY A 286 15.09 12.27 19.39
CA GLY A 286 14.98 11.32 20.50
C GLY A 286 14.65 11.97 21.85
N LYS A 287 14.06 13.15 21.85
CA LYS A 287 13.62 13.84 23.07
C LYS A 287 12.13 14.13 22.99
N PRO A 288 11.35 13.85 24.06
CA PRO A 288 9.96 14.29 24.15
C PRO A 288 9.88 15.80 23.95
N TYR A 289 8.85 16.28 23.27
CA TYR A 289 8.48 17.68 23.32
C TYR A 289 8.05 17.99 24.76
N ASN A 290 8.77 18.89 25.43
CA ASN A 290 8.39 19.41 26.75
C ASN A 290 7.34 20.51 26.62
#